data_edae5cce8a0543a9ef1afa2c807302c0
#
_entry.id   edae5cce8a0543a9ef1afa2c807302c0
#
_cell.length_a   1.000
_cell.length_b   1.000
_cell.length_c   1.000
_cell.angle_alpha   90.00
_cell.angle_beta   90.00
_cell.angle_gamma   90.00
#
_symmetry.space_group_name_H-M   'P 1'
#
loop_
_entity.id
_entity.type
_entity.pdbx_description
1 polymer ?
#
loop_
_entity_poly.entity_id
_entity_poly.type
_entity_poly.pdbx_seq_one_letter_code
_entity_poly.pdbx_strand_id
1 'polypeptide(L)'
;MKAGLVLVFMALLAQGQEPAPSCNMCPGSYIPNTEIQAYVKRAIANQLTDQQIRQVDIGKANVGVGVVYRGRIDNPKAVVAEHDLVSEVYHVIDGSGTLVLGPDLIDTQRRPATENTVRLLNGPGNNAAAIRNGVAYELKAGDAVIIPAGTGHQFTKIDDHITYLMIRIDPDKVTPHKTEADSRADLLTDGRATSSPLRR
;
A
#
# COMPACT_ATOMS: atom_id res chain seq x y z
N MET A 1 -57.57 -21.75 -50.83
CA MET A 1 -56.43 -20.81 -50.77
C MET A 1 -55.97 -20.70 -49.35
N LYS A 2 -54.77 -21.27 -48.98
CA LYS A 2 -54.21 -21.21 -47.66
C LYS A 2 -53.06 -20.17 -47.69
N ALA A 3 -53.20 -19.05 -47.00
CA ALA A 3 -52.16 -18.06 -46.85
C ALA A 3 -51.22 -18.49 -45.72
N GLY A 4 -49.97 -18.74 -46.09
CA GLY A 4 -48.91 -19.04 -45.11
C GLY A 4 -48.31 -17.75 -44.58
N LEU A 5 -48.34 -17.57 -43.26
CA LEU A 5 -47.71 -16.49 -42.53
C LEU A 5 -46.24 -16.81 -42.32
N VAL A 6 -45.37 -16.08 -42.99
CA VAL A 6 -43.89 -16.17 -42.75
C VAL A 6 -43.53 -15.25 -41.63
N LEU A 7 -43.18 -15.78 -40.46
CA LEU A 7 -42.59 -15.05 -39.34
C LEU A 7 -41.08 -14.89 -39.59
N VAL A 8 -40.65 -13.65 -39.90
CA VAL A 8 -39.22 -13.31 -39.96
C VAL A 8 -38.73 -12.99 -38.53
N PHE A 9 -37.94 -13.91 -37.96
CA PHE A 9 -37.18 -13.64 -36.73
C PHE A 9 -36.00 -12.73 -37.03
N MET A 10 -36.09 -11.45 -36.68
CA MET A 10 -34.93 -10.57 -36.60
C MET A 10 -34.13 -10.93 -35.35
N ALA A 11 -33.01 -11.61 -35.48
CA ALA A 11 -32.02 -11.76 -34.43
C ALA A 11 -31.33 -10.40 -34.22
N LEU A 12 -31.66 -9.69 -33.15
CA LEU A 12 -30.88 -8.58 -32.65
C LEU A 12 -29.51 -9.16 -32.18
N LEU A 13 -28.47 -8.94 -32.97
CA LEU A 13 -27.08 -9.09 -32.50
C LEU A 13 -26.84 -8.00 -31.45
N ALA A 14 -26.84 -8.38 -30.19
CA ALA A 14 -26.32 -7.53 -29.12
C ALA A 14 -24.82 -7.31 -29.42
N GLN A 15 -24.49 -6.18 -30.01
CA GLN A 15 -23.11 -5.74 -30.12
C GLN A 15 -22.63 -5.50 -28.70
N GLY A 16 -21.84 -6.43 -28.14
CA GLY A 16 -21.15 -6.25 -26.87
C GLY A 16 -20.27 -5.01 -27.00
N GLN A 17 -20.59 -3.98 -26.23
CA GLN A 17 -19.78 -2.78 -26.16
C GLN A 17 -18.42 -3.16 -25.60
N GLU A 18 -17.34 -2.93 -26.38
CA GLU A 18 -15.98 -3.13 -25.91
C GLU A 18 -15.76 -2.33 -24.61
N PRO A 19 -15.11 -2.94 -23.59
CA PRO A 19 -14.89 -2.26 -22.32
C PRO A 19 -13.97 -1.05 -22.53
N ALA A 20 -14.44 0.12 -22.13
CA ALA A 20 -13.65 1.34 -22.17
C ALA A 20 -12.49 1.26 -21.12
N PRO A 21 -11.34 1.94 -21.38
CA PRO A 21 -10.28 2.07 -20.40
C PRO A 21 -10.80 2.61 -19.07
N SER A 22 -10.36 2.05 -17.95
CA SER A 22 -10.79 2.50 -16.61
C SER A 22 -10.27 3.89 -16.24
N CYS A 23 -9.26 4.37 -16.94
CA CYS A 23 -8.73 5.74 -16.81
C CYS A 23 -8.56 6.34 -18.21
N ASN A 24 -9.34 7.40 -18.54
CA ASN A 24 -9.26 8.03 -19.83
C ASN A 24 -8.19 9.13 -19.81
N MET A 25 -7.17 9.00 -20.69
CA MET A 25 -6.07 9.95 -20.85
C MET A 25 -5.31 10.28 -19.54
N CYS A 26 -5.29 9.39 -18.56
CA CYS A 26 -4.53 9.59 -17.35
C CYS A 26 -3.02 9.56 -17.64
N PRO A 27 -2.27 10.57 -17.17
CA PRO A 27 -0.82 10.58 -17.39
C PRO A 27 -0.13 9.50 -16.56
N GLY A 28 0.94 8.91 -17.10
CA GLY A 28 1.83 8.08 -16.32
C GLY A 28 2.56 8.90 -15.25
N SER A 29 2.95 8.26 -14.15
CA SER A 29 3.76 8.88 -13.09
C SER A 29 5.12 8.21 -13.00
N TYR A 30 6.19 9.00 -13.05
CA TYR A 30 7.57 8.54 -12.94
C TYR A 30 8.18 8.98 -11.62
N ILE A 31 8.81 8.06 -10.92
CA ILE A 31 9.53 8.30 -9.68
C ILE A 31 10.98 7.88 -9.90
N PRO A 32 11.92 8.83 -10.05
CA PRO A 32 13.33 8.50 -10.25
C PRO A 32 13.94 7.90 -8.98
N ASN A 33 14.90 7.00 -9.14
CA ASN A 33 15.62 6.42 -7.99
C ASN A 33 16.26 7.49 -7.10
N THR A 34 16.69 8.61 -7.65
CA THR A 34 17.25 9.74 -6.86
C THR A 34 16.22 10.30 -5.87
N GLU A 35 14.94 10.34 -6.23
CA GLU A 35 13.87 10.75 -5.32
C GLU A 35 13.65 9.70 -4.22
N ILE A 36 13.61 8.41 -4.58
CA ILE A 36 13.50 7.31 -3.61
C ILE A 36 14.63 7.38 -2.59
N GLN A 37 15.87 7.54 -3.05
CA GLN A 37 17.04 7.64 -2.17
C GLN A 37 17.03 8.89 -1.29
N ALA A 38 16.45 10.00 -1.75
CA ALA A 38 16.26 11.18 -0.91
C ALA A 38 15.31 10.90 0.28
N TYR A 39 14.22 10.19 0.03
CA TYR A 39 13.31 9.75 1.09
C TYR A 39 13.96 8.74 2.05
N VAL A 40 14.77 7.80 1.56
CA VAL A 40 15.53 6.86 2.42
C VAL A 40 16.49 7.63 3.33
N LYS A 41 17.27 8.56 2.79
CA LYS A 41 18.19 9.40 3.59
C LYS A 41 17.45 10.18 4.66
N ARG A 42 16.29 10.77 4.32
CA ARG A 42 15.45 11.48 5.27
C ARG A 42 14.89 10.56 6.35
N ALA A 43 14.48 9.34 5.99
CA ALA A 43 14.00 8.33 6.93
C ALA A 43 15.04 8.03 8.01
N ILE A 44 16.28 7.77 7.61
CA ILE A 44 17.38 7.47 8.51
C ILE A 44 17.70 8.68 9.41
N ALA A 45 17.84 9.88 8.81
CA ALA A 45 18.22 11.09 9.53
C ALA A 45 17.17 11.53 10.57
N ASN A 46 15.88 11.38 10.25
CA ASN A 46 14.77 11.88 11.08
C ASN A 46 14.00 10.77 11.81
N GLN A 47 14.50 9.52 11.75
CA GLN A 47 13.88 8.35 12.38
C GLN A 47 12.41 8.15 11.94
N LEU A 48 12.17 8.24 10.63
CA LEU A 48 10.88 8.00 10.01
C LEU A 48 10.82 6.56 9.49
N THR A 49 9.69 5.89 9.66
CA THR A 49 9.51 4.53 9.13
C THR A 49 8.95 4.57 7.73
N ASP A 50 7.79 5.15 7.56
CA ASP A 50 6.94 5.06 6.37
C ASP A 50 6.69 6.44 5.79
N GLN A 51 7.00 6.60 4.51
CA GLN A 51 6.87 7.87 3.81
C GLN A 51 6.23 7.65 2.44
N GLN A 52 5.11 8.30 2.19
CA GLN A 52 4.48 8.31 0.87
C GLN A 52 5.27 9.22 -0.07
N ILE A 53 5.68 8.69 -1.23
CA ILE A 53 6.34 9.46 -2.28
C ILE A 53 5.31 9.99 -3.28
N ARG A 54 4.42 9.12 -3.76
CA ARG A 54 3.43 9.45 -4.78
C ARG A 54 2.12 8.74 -4.48
N GLN A 55 0.98 9.38 -4.78
CA GLN A 55 -0.34 8.76 -4.75
C GLN A 55 -1.15 9.28 -5.93
N VAL A 56 -1.54 8.40 -6.85
CA VAL A 56 -2.22 8.77 -8.09
C VAL A 56 -3.49 7.97 -8.30
N ASP A 57 -4.47 8.59 -8.93
CA ASP A 57 -5.68 7.92 -9.41
C ASP A 57 -5.36 7.17 -10.71
N ILE A 58 -5.65 5.87 -10.76
CA ILE A 58 -5.53 5.04 -11.96
C ILE A 58 -6.90 4.62 -12.53
N GLY A 59 -7.98 5.31 -12.15
CA GLY A 59 -9.37 5.08 -12.56
C GLY A 59 -10.15 4.31 -11.51
N LYS A 60 -9.95 3.01 -11.36
CA LYS A 60 -10.68 2.18 -10.39
C LYS A 60 -10.07 2.14 -9.00
N ALA A 61 -8.88 2.68 -8.83
CA ALA A 61 -8.18 2.73 -7.55
C ALA A 61 -7.24 3.92 -7.50
N ASN A 62 -6.80 4.32 -6.30
CA ASN A 62 -5.55 5.03 -6.14
C ASN A 62 -4.41 4.02 -6.01
N VAL A 63 -3.26 4.35 -6.58
CA VAL A 63 -2.01 3.61 -6.36
C VAL A 63 -0.98 4.56 -5.75
N GLY A 64 -0.48 4.16 -4.58
CA GLY A 64 0.56 4.87 -3.87
C GLY A 64 1.90 4.15 -3.99
N VAL A 65 2.97 4.93 -4.05
CA VAL A 65 4.34 4.43 -3.88
C VAL A 65 4.97 5.16 -2.72
N GLY A 66 5.34 4.40 -1.71
CA GLY A 66 6.07 4.87 -0.54
C GLY A 66 7.41 4.16 -0.39
N VAL A 67 8.23 4.66 0.51
CA VAL A 67 9.43 3.98 0.98
C VAL A 67 9.36 3.78 2.47
N VAL A 68 9.77 2.61 2.90
CA VAL A 68 9.85 2.25 4.33
C VAL A 68 11.29 1.91 4.67
N TYR A 69 11.75 2.47 5.77
CA TYR A 69 13.01 2.12 6.42
C TYR A 69 12.73 1.63 7.84
N ARG A 70 13.28 0.49 8.19
CA ARG A 70 13.24 -0.03 9.56
C ARG A 70 14.65 -0.41 9.97
N GLY A 71 15.09 0.11 11.10
CA GLY A 71 16.31 -0.34 11.76
C GLY A 71 16.10 -1.66 12.50
N ARG A 72 17.10 -2.05 13.30
CA ARG A 72 17.10 -3.28 14.09
C ARG A 72 15.82 -3.48 14.91
N ILE A 73 15.27 -4.67 14.87
CA ILE A 73 14.14 -5.13 15.70
C ILE A 73 14.52 -6.50 16.29
N ASP A 74 14.56 -6.57 17.61
CA ASP A 74 14.76 -7.82 18.37
C ASP A 74 13.50 -8.21 19.17
N ASN A 75 12.40 -7.49 19.01
CA ASN A 75 11.25 -7.62 19.88
C ASN A 75 10.05 -8.26 19.16
N PRO A 76 9.68 -9.50 19.47
CA PRO A 76 8.50 -10.16 18.93
C PRO A 76 7.17 -9.53 19.37
N LYS A 77 7.20 -8.55 20.29
CA LYS A 77 6.02 -7.78 20.73
C LYS A 77 5.79 -6.50 19.92
N ALA A 78 6.44 -6.35 18.75
CA ALA A 78 6.11 -5.28 17.85
C ALA A 78 4.61 -5.35 17.48
N VAL A 79 3.95 -4.20 17.43
CA VAL A 79 2.51 -4.11 17.15
C VAL A 79 2.22 -4.64 15.73
N VAL A 80 1.26 -5.53 15.62
CA VAL A 80 0.70 -5.96 14.33
C VAL A 80 -0.09 -4.80 13.74
N ALA A 81 0.17 -4.48 12.49
CA ALA A 81 -0.65 -3.55 11.71
C ALA A 81 -1.61 -4.31 10.79
N GLU A 82 -2.78 -3.74 10.58
CA GLU A 82 -3.76 -4.20 9.60
C GLU A 82 -4.44 -2.98 8.98
N HIS A 83 -4.83 -3.05 7.70
CA HIS A 83 -5.53 -2.00 6.95
C HIS A 83 -6.79 -2.58 6.35
N ASP A 84 -7.97 -1.96 6.64
CA ASP A 84 -9.26 -2.51 6.22
C ASP A 84 -9.46 -2.51 4.70
N LEU A 85 -8.97 -1.45 4.02
CA LEU A 85 -9.33 -1.13 2.63
C LEU A 85 -8.12 -1.01 1.69
N VAL A 86 -6.91 -0.91 2.25
CA VAL A 86 -5.68 -0.73 1.47
C VAL A 86 -4.87 -2.01 1.48
N SER A 87 -4.63 -2.57 0.30
CA SER A 87 -3.68 -3.67 0.13
C SER A 87 -2.27 -3.11 -0.11
N GLU A 88 -1.25 -3.87 0.26
CA GLU A 88 0.14 -3.46 0.12
C GLU A 88 0.97 -4.50 -0.64
N VAL A 89 1.92 -4.00 -1.43
CA VAL A 89 2.99 -4.82 -2.00
C VAL A 89 4.32 -4.26 -1.52
N TYR A 90 5.12 -5.08 -0.84
CA TYR A 90 6.48 -4.73 -0.49
C TYR A 90 7.43 -5.27 -1.56
N HIS A 91 8.39 -4.45 -1.98
CA HIS A 91 9.54 -4.88 -2.76
C HIS A 91 10.80 -4.45 -2.03
N VAL A 92 11.53 -5.41 -1.48
CA VAL A 92 12.72 -5.15 -0.68
C VAL A 92 13.86 -4.69 -1.59
N ILE A 93 14.40 -3.51 -1.29
CA ILE A 93 15.51 -2.92 -2.05
C ILE A 93 16.86 -3.03 -1.33
N ASP A 94 16.85 -3.16 -0.01
CA ASP A 94 18.07 -3.32 0.78
C ASP A 94 17.78 -3.92 2.16
N GLY A 95 18.74 -4.66 2.72
CA GLY A 95 18.63 -5.31 4.02
C GLY A 95 17.76 -6.56 4.03
N SER A 96 17.37 -6.98 5.24
CA SER A 96 16.58 -8.21 5.44
C SER A 96 15.79 -8.17 6.75
N GLY A 97 14.76 -9.03 6.87
CA GLY A 97 13.98 -9.16 8.10
C GLY A 97 12.93 -10.26 8.03
N THR A 98 12.46 -10.70 9.18
CA THR A 98 11.39 -11.68 9.32
C THR A 98 10.05 -10.96 9.42
N LEU A 99 9.18 -11.18 8.43
CA LEU A 99 7.81 -10.67 8.37
C LEU A 99 6.82 -11.79 8.67
N VAL A 100 5.90 -11.56 9.60
CA VAL A 100 4.78 -12.49 9.88
C VAL A 100 3.50 -11.91 9.31
N LEU A 101 2.75 -12.75 8.58
CA LEU A 101 1.47 -12.41 7.96
C LEU A 101 0.37 -13.36 8.43
N GLY A 102 -0.85 -12.85 8.58
CA GLY A 102 -2.04 -13.68 8.80
C GLY A 102 -3.31 -12.86 9.09
N PRO A 103 -4.49 -13.44 8.77
CA PRO A 103 -5.76 -12.73 8.94
C PRO A 103 -6.36 -12.85 10.35
N ASP A 104 -5.89 -13.81 11.18
CA ASP A 104 -6.48 -14.09 12.50
C ASP A 104 -5.79 -13.25 13.58
N LEU A 105 -6.35 -12.07 13.85
CA LEU A 105 -5.79 -11.07 14.75
C LEU A 105 -6.30 -11.22 16.17
N ILE A 106 -5.40 -11.06 17.16
CA ILE A 106 -5.69 -11.14 18.58
C ILE A 106 -5.63 -9.74 19.19
N ASP A 107 -6.64 -9.41 20.02
CA ASP A 107 -6.73 -8.15 20.77
C ASP A 107 -6.58 -6.91 19.87
N THR A 108 -7.46 -6.82 18.89
CA THR A 108 -7.49 -5.71 17.94
C THR A 108 -7.92 -4.41 18.59
N GLN A 109 -7.23 -3.33 18.24
CA GLN A 109 -7.56 -1.97 18.65
C GLN A 109 -7.68 -1.08 17.42
N ARG A 110 -8.85 -0.45 17.24
CA ARG A 110 -9.09 0.48 16.15
C ARG A 110 -8.14 1.66 16.23
N ARG A 111 -7.45 2.00 15.14
CA ARG A 111 -6.66 3.21 15.06
C ARG A 111 -7.58 4.45 14.96
N PRO A 112 -7.31 5.52 15.72
CA PRO A 112 -8.07 6.75 15.63
C PRO A 112 -8.04 7.33 14.23
N ALA A 113 -9.20 7.76 13.71
CA ALA A 113 -9.30 8.40 12.39
C ALA A 113 -8.48 9.71 12.28
N THR A 114 -8.06 10.30 13.41
CA THR A 114 -7.23 11.50 13.46
C THR A 114 -5.73 11.23 13.32
N GLU A 115 -5.29 9.97 13.40
CA GLU A 115 -3.88 9.65 13.22
C GLU A 115 -3.42 9.91 11.78
N ASN A 116 -2.21 10.45 11.61
CA ASN A 116 -1.65 10.73 10.29
C ASN A 116 -1.46 9.47 9.44
N THR A 117 -1.12 8.33 10.04
CA THR A 117 -1.04 7.05 9.36
C THR A 117 -2.37 6.64 8.73
N VAL A 118 -3.48 6.87 9.43
CA VAL A 118 -4.83 6.61 8.93
C VAL A 118 -5.22 7.60 7.83
N ARG A 119 -5.02 8.89 8.09
CA ARG A 119 -5.47 9.95 7.19
C ARG A 119 -4.69 10.08 5.90
N LEU A 120 -3.37 9.80 5.95
CA LEU A 120 -2.45 10.18 4.88
C LEU A 120 -1.79 8.98 4.18
N LEU A 121 -1.75 7.81 4.83
CA LEU A 121 -0.95 6.70 4.34
C LEU A 121 -1.76 5.42 4.08
N ASN A 122 -2.45 4.91 5.09
CA ASN A 122 -2.92 3.52 5.11
C ASN A 122 -4.45 3.38 5.15
N GLY A 123 -5.17 4.51 5.25
CA GLY A 123 -6.61 4.46 5.50
C GLY A 123 -6.98 3.85 6.87
N PRO A 124 -8.26 3.53 7.08
CA PRO A 124 -8.74 2.92 8.32
C PRO A 124 -8.13 1.52 8.52
N GLY A 125 -7.98 1.13 9.79
CA GLY A 125 -7.40 -0.17 10.14
C GLY A 125 -7.20 -0.33 11.64
N ASN A 126 -6.57 -1.41 12.04
CA ASN A 126 -6.38 -1.81 13.42
C ASN A 126 -4.89 -2.03 13.75
N ASN A 127 -4.58 -1.90 15.02
CA ASN A 127 -3.42 -2.53 15.63
C ASN A 127 -3.89 -3.81 16.31
N ALA A 128 -3.02 -4.83 16.41
CA ALA A 128 -3.32 -6.04 17.17
C ALA A 128 -2.11 -6.46 18.03
N ALA A 129 -2.36 -7.24 19.05
CA ALA A 129 -1.30 -7.76 19.94
C ALA A 129 -0.53 -8.91 19.30
N ALA A 130 -1.19 -9.74 18.48
CA ALA A 130 -0.58 -10.88 17.81
C ALA A 130 -1.38 -11.34 16.58
N ILE A 131 -0.75 -12.21 15.78
CA ILE A 131 -1.38 -12.96 14.69
C ILE A 131 -1.42 -14.43 15.10
N ARG A 132 -2.61 -15.03 15.19
CA ARG A 132 -2.77 -16.47 15.42
C ARG A 132 -2.52 -17.22 14.12
N ASN A 133 -1.72 -18.30 14.20
CA ASN A 133 -1.36 -19.09 13.01
C ASN A 133 -0.72 -18.27 11.87
N GLY A 134 -0.02 -17.20 12.21
CA GLY A 134 0.69 -16.38 11.24
C GLY A 134 1.83 -17.17 10.57
N VAL A 135 2.09 -16.85 9.31
CA VAL A 135 3.19 -17.44 8.54
C VAL A 135 4.36 -16.46 8.50
N ALA A 136 5.54 -16.93 8.89
CA ALA A 136 6.77 -16.15 8.86
C ALA A 136 7.49 -16.27 7.52
N TYR A 137 7.96 -15.14 6.99
CA TYR A 137 8.74 -15.02 5.77
C TYR A 137 10.06 -14.30 6.05
N GLU A 138 11.17 -14.93 5.66
CA GLU A 138 12.50 -14.32 5.70
C GLU A 138 12.70 -13.50 4.43
N LEU A 139 12.56 -12.19 4.54
CA LEU A 139 12.68 -11.28 3.41
C LEU A 139 14.11 -10.76 3.27
N LYS A 140 14.57 -10.61 2.03
CA LYS A 140 15.86 -10.02 1.66
C LYS A 140 15.75 -9.19 0.39
N ALA A 141 16.77 -8.44 0.06
CA ALA A 141 16.81 -7.61 -1.15
C ALA A 141 16.43 -8.41 -2.41
N GLY A 142 15.51 -7.86 -3.21
CA GLY A 142 14.91 -8.47 -4.39
C GLY A 142 13.59 -9.20 -4.15
N ASP A 143 13.26 -9.56 -2.91
CA ASP A 143 12.00 -10.24 -2.61
C ASP A 143 10.81 -9.28 -2.71
N ALA A 144 9.63 -9.86 -3.03
CA ALA A 144 8.37 -9.15 -3.01
C ALA A 144 7.32 -9.95 -2.23
N VAL A 145 6.43 -9.24 -1.53
CA VAL A 145 5.31 -9.83 -0.80
C VAL A 145 4.05 -9.01 -1.02
N ILE A 146 2.91 -9.68 -1.22
CA ILE A 146 1.59 -9.07 -1.35
C ILE A 146 0.84 -9.27 -0.05
N ILE A 147 0.31 -8.18 0.51
CA ILE A 147 -0.47 -8.16 1.74
C ILE A 147 -1.87 -7.63 1.40
N PRO A 148 -2.87 -8.52 1.31
CA PRO A 148 -4.25 -8.10 1.08
C PRO A 148 -4.78 -7.21 2.22
N ALA A 149 -5.71 -6.33 1.91
CA ALA A 149 -6.50 -5.62 2.91
C ALA A 149 -7.11 -6.62 3.92
N GLY A 150 -7.18 -6.25 5.19
CA GLY A 150 -7.61 -7.14 6.28
C GLY A 150 -6.55 -8.13 6.78
N THR A 151 -5.36 -8.17 6.17
CA THR A 151 -4.29 -9.07 6.60
C THR A 151 -3.35 -8.38 7.57
N GLY A 152 -3.21 -8.94 8.78
CA GLY A 152 -2.24 -8.48 9.76
C GLY A 152 -0.81 -8.75 9.31
N HIS A 153 0.08 -7.81 9.60
CA HIS A 153 1.49 -7.91 9.24
C HIS A 153 2.38 -7.29 10.32
N GLN A 154 3.52 -7.94 10.55
CA GLN A 154 4.44 -7.56 11.63
C GLN A 154 5.86 -8.01 11.31
N PHE A 155 6.84 -7.10 11.35
CA PHE A 155 8.23 -7.51 11.43
C PHE A 155 8.56 -7.95 12.86
N THR A 156 9.01 -9.19 13.02
CA THR A 156 9.36 -9.78 14.31
C THR A 156 10.87 -9.76 14.57
N LYS A 157 11.68 -9.70 13.50
CA LYS A 157 13.13 -9.64 13.59
C LYS A 157 13.72 -8.86 12.42
N ILE A 158 14.66 -7.98 12.72
CA ILE A 158 15.52 -7.29 11.78
C ILE A 158 16.89 -7.19 12.44
N ASP A 159 17.91 -7.85 11.88
CA ASP A 159 19.24 -7.90 12.51
C ASP A 159 20.01 -6.58 12.41
N ASP A 160 19.85 -5.86 11.30
CA ASP A 160 20.44 -4.54 11.05
C ASP A 160 19.38 -3.55 10.56
N HIS A 161 18.97 -3.66 9.31
CA HIS A 161 17.89 -2.86 8.73
C HIS A 161 17.19 -3.60 7.59
N ILE A 162 16.04 -3.06 7.19
CA ILE A 162 15.36 -3.40 5.95
C ILE A 162 14.78 -2.13 5.32
N THR A 163 14.97 -1.98 4.02
CA THR A 163 14.40 -0.90 3.20
C THR A 163 13.59 -1.51 2.07
N TYR A 164 12.36 -1.07 1.88
CA TYR A 164 11.52 -1.56 0.81
C TYR A 164 10.63 -0.46 0.22
N LEU A 165 10.31 -0.61 -1.07
CA LEU A 165 9.19 0.12 -1.66
C LEU A 165 7.91 -0.49 -1.15
N MET A 166 6.98 0.35 -0.77
CA MET A 166 5.63 -0.01 -0.42
C MET A 166 4.68 0.53 -1.48
N ILE A 167 4.09 -0.36 -2.24
CA ILE A 167 3.05 -0.02 -3.21
C ILE A 167 1.70 -0.25 -2.53
N ARG A 168 0.91 0.80 -2.39
CA ARG A 168 -0.44 0.77 -1.84
C ARG A 168 -1.47 0.74 -2.95
N ILE A 169 -2.42 -0.18 -2.84
CA ILE A 169 -3.57 -0.33 -3.74
C ILE A 169 -4.81 0.03 -2.93
N ASP A 170 -5.41 1.16 -3.27
CA ASP A 170 -6.51 1.79 -2.55
C ASP A 170 -7.74 1.94 -3.48
N PRO A 171 -8.57 0.87 -3.62
CA PRO A 171 -9.73 0.87 -4.51
C PRO A 171 -10.84 1.82 -4.04
N ASP A 172 -10.94 2.05 -2.74
CA ASP A 172 -11.95 2.91 -2.14
C ASP A 172 -11.51 4.38 -2.03
N LYS A 173 -10.27 4.68 -2.46
CA LYS A 173 -9.68 6.03 -2.53
C LYS A 173 -9.73 6.76 -1.18
N VAL A 174 -9.45 6.03 -0.09
CA VAL A 174 -9.51 6.54 1.28
C VAL A 174 -8.28 7.38 1.69
N THR A 175 -7.25 7.36 0.86
CA THR A 175 -6.02 8.13 1.08
C THR A 175 -5.86 9.26 0.05
N PRO A 176 -5.30 10.44 0.45
CA PRO A 176 -5.22 11.60 -0.41
C PRO A 176 -4.18 11.42 -1.53
N HIS A 177 -4.41 12.09 -2.64
CA HIS A 177 -3.41 12.19 -3.71
C HIS A 177 -2.15 12.90 -3.21
N LYS A 178 -1.02 12.52 -3.79
CA LYS A 178 0.27 13.19 -3.59
C LYS A 178 0.98 13.30 -4.93
N THR A 179 1.08 14.51 -5.45
CA THR A 179 1.70 14.83 -6.74
C THR A 179 3.23 14.87 -6.63
N GLU A 180 3.91 15.01 -7.77
CA GLU A 180 5.35 15.25 -7.78
C GLU A 180 5.73 16.57 -7.10
N ALA A 181 4.92 17.61 -7.29
CA ALA A 181 5.13 18.91 -6.65
C ALA A 181 5.03 18.79 -5.11
N ASP A 182 4.03 18.04 -4.63
CA ASP A 182 3.87 17.78 -3.20
C ASP A 182 5.06 17.00 -2.62
N SER A 183 5.58 16.04 -3.38
CA SER A 183 6.76 15.26 -2.94
C SER A 183 8.02 16.12 -2.86
N ARG A 184 8.22 17.00 -3.82
CA ARG A 184 9.34 17.95 -3.80
C ARG A 184 9.26 18.91 -2.62
N ALA A 185 8.05 19.44 -2.35
CA ALA A 185 7.80 20.32 -1.20
C ALA A 185 8.00 19.57 0.13
N ASP A 186 7.52 18.33 0.22
CA ASP A 186 7.65 17.46 1.40
C ASP A 186 9.13 17.17 1.73
N LEU A 187 9.98 16.93 0.72
CA LEU A 187 11.42 16.70 0.92
C LEU A 187 12.18 17.91 1.50
N LEU A 188 11.60 19.12 1.43
CA LEU A 188 12.18 20.31 2.06
C LEU A 188 11.88 20.40 3.56
N THR A 189 11.05 19.50 4.08
CA THR A 189 10.66 19.42 5.51
C THR A 189 11.40 18.28 6.21
N ASP A 190 11.23 18.16 7.53
CA ASP A 190 11.70 17.01 8.29
C ASP A 190 10.84 15.74 8.08
N GLY A 191 9.71 15.86 7.37
CA GLY A 191 8.80 14.77 7.03
C GLY A 191 7.92 14.27 8.16
N ARG A 192 8.04 14.77 9.39
CA ARG A 192 7.29 14.25 10.56
C ARG A 192 5.79 14.45 10.46
N ALA A 193 5.36 15.48 9.77
CA ALA A 193 3.94 15.79 9.59
C ALA A 193 3.22 14.81 8.63
N THR A 194 3.96 14.18 7.70
CA THR A 194 3.44 13.38 6.59
C THR A 194 3.94 11.93 6.60
N SER A 195 4.65 11.53 7.64
CA SER A 195 5.29 10.22 7.75
C SER A 195 4.88 9.51 9.04
N SER A 196 5.11 8.20 9.08
CA SER A 196 5.02 7.43 10.32
C SER A 196 6.38 7.46 11.05
N PRO A 197 6.43 7.79 12.34
CA PRO A 197 7.67 7.74 13.11
C PRO A 197 8.12 6.30 13.33
N LEU A 198 9.44 6.12 13.54
CA LEU A 198 9.96 4.85 14.04
C LEU A 198 9.40 4.60 15.45
N ARG A 199 8.68 3.50 15.62
CA ARG A 199 8.32 2.99 16.95
C ARG A 199 9.55 2.27 17.51
N ARG A 200 10.04 2.74 18.64
CA ARG A 200 11.13 2.11 19.41
C ARG A 200 10.59 0.94 20.25
#